data_dcf62839192fec3d5611845c1fb1e4bb
#
_entry.id   dcf62839192fec3d5611845c1fb1e4bb
#
_cell.length_a   1.000
_cell.length_b   1.000
_cell.length_c   1.000
_cell.angle_alpha   90.00
_cell.angle_beta   90.00
_cell.angle_gamma   90.00
#
_symmetry.space_group_name_H-M   'P 1'
#
loop_
_entity.id
_entity.type
_entity.pdbx_description
1 polymer ?
#
loop_
_entity_poly.entity_id
_entity_poly.type
_entity_poly.pdbx_seq_one_letter_code
_entity_poly.pdbx_strand_id
1 'polypeptide(L)'
;MLVTDLEHNAVLRPLKAMEAHGVSFTVVPVTPGDNDATLDAFRHAMRENTRLFVCTQASNVFGIRVPVERLAALAHIYGAEICVDAAQSGGVIPIHAERDGIDYLCCAGHKGLYGPMGTGMLITKNGEKLESLIQGGTGTRALELDQPREMPEYLESGTQNVPGILALDAGMDFVRTNGEDMLREREMRHIRRVYEAFKNMPHVVLYTAMPDTMYFVPVLGFNVRGMQSEEVGEVLAKRNIAVRCGFHCAPLVHRKMGTDGETPGGAVRVSPGAFTTDRDITELIRTVYSLRAESAARKVE
;
A
#
# COMPACT_ATOMS: atom_id res chain seq x y z
N MET A 1 -7.76 -3.88 18.69
CA MET A 1 -7.75 -3.94 17.22
C MET A 1 -6.69 -4.93 16.75
N LEU A 2 -6.85 -5.54 15.55
CA LEU A 2 -5.80 -6.32 14.90
C LEU A 2 -5.33 -5.60 13.64
N VAL A 3 -4.02 -5.58 13.39
CA VAL A 3 -3.42 -4.92 12.22
C VAL A 3 -2.35 -5.82 11.62
N THR A 4 -2.06 -5.67 10.33
CA THR A 4 -1.00 -6.46 9.70
C THR A 4 0.40 -5.91 10.01
N ASP A 5 1.43 -6.73 9.84
CA ASP A 5 2.84 -6.31 9.88
C ASP A 5 3.32 -5.65 8.56
N LEU A 6 2.40 -5.37 7.63
CA LEU A 6 2.66 -4.70 6.36
C LEU A 6 2.19 -3.23 6.33
N GLU A 7 1.63 -2.73 7.43
CA GLU A 7 0.95 -1.44 7.48
C GLU A 7 1.87 -0.25 7.21
N HIS A 8 1.31 0.72 6.49
CA HIS A 8 1.91 2.04 6.31
C HIS A 8 1.76 2.90 7.58
N ASN A 9 2.63 3.89 7.78
CA ASN A 9 2.56 4.84 8.90
C ASN A 9 1.24 5.65 8.96
N ALA A 10 0.49 5.74 7.85
CA ALA A 10 -0.85 6.35 7.87
C ALA A 10 -1.84 5.56 8.74
N VAL A 11 -1.61 4.25 8.92
CA VAL A 11 -2.35 3.38 9.83
C VAL A 11 -1.69 3.34 11.20
N LEU A 12 -0.38 3.07 11.26
CA LEU A 12 0.31 2.80 12.51
C LEU A 12 0.37 4.01 13.45
N ARG A 13 0.59 5.21 12.92
CA ARG A 13 0.72 6.43 13.75
C ARG A 13 -0.59 6.84 14.42
N PRO A 14 -1.75 6.88 13.72
CA PRO A 14 -3.03 7.10 14.38
C PRO A 14 -3.35 6.02 15.44
N LEU A 15 -3.11 4.75 15.14
CA LEU A 15 -3.32 3.67 16.11
C LEU A 15 -2.45 3.83 17.35
N LYS A 16 -1.19 4.23 17.17
CA LYS A 16 -0.29 4.50 18.29
C LYS A 16 -0.75 5.70 19.14
N ALA A 17 -1.27 6.73 18.50
CA ALA A 17 -1.85 7.87 19.21
C ALA A 17 -3.11 7.49 20.00
N MET A 18 -3.93 6.58 19.48
CA MET A 18 -5.15 6.10 20.15
C MET A 18 -4.88 5.27 21.41
N GLU A 19 -3.65 4.77 21.62
CA GLU A 19 -3.29 4.09 22.88
C GLU A 19 -3.49 5.00 24.10
N ALA A 20 -3.26 6.29 23.96
CA ALA A 20 -3.53 7.28 25.03
C ALA A 20 -5.01 7.38 25.39
N HIS A 21 -5.91 6.90 24.53
CA HIS A 21 -7.36 6.87 24.73
C HIS A 21 -7.88 5.46 25.09
N GLY A 22 -6.99 4.56 25.54
CA GLY A 22 -7.34 3.21 25.97
C GLY A 22 -7.57 2.20 24.85
N VAL A 23 -7.27 2.56 23.59
CA VAL A 23 -7.29 1.63 22.47
C VAL A 23 -6.00 0.82 22.43
N SER A 24 -6.11 -0.50 22.30
CA SER A 24 -4.97 -1.39 22.09
C SER A 24 -5.04 -2.06 20.72
N PHE A 25 -3.87 -2.32 20.13
CA PHE A 25 -3.79 -3.10 18.90
C PHE A 25 -2.72 -4.18 18.98
N THR A 26 -2.93 -5.24 18.24
CA THR A 26 -1.98 -6.36 18.09
C THR A 26 -1.55 -6.42 16.62
N VAL A 27 -0.24 -6.45 16.39
CA VAL A 27 0.33 -6.66 15.06
C VAL A 27 0.30 -8.16 14.76
N VAL A 28 -0.32 -8.53 13.64
CA VAL A 28 -0.49 -9.92 13.21
C VAL A 28 0.40 -10.16 11.98
N PRO A 29 1.21 -11.22 11.96
CA PRO A 29 2.09 -11.49 10.83
C PRO A 29 1.28 -11.97 9.62
N VAL A 30 1.62 -11.42 8.45
CA VAL A 30 1.16 -11.91 7.15
C VAL A 30 2.18 -12.90 6.60
N THR A 31 1.77 -14.07 6.14
CA THR A 31 2.65 -15.04 5.48
C THR A 31 2.55 -14.86 3.96
N PRO A 32 3.59 -14.33 3.29
CA PRO A 32 3.55 -14.12 1.84
C PRO A 32 3.34 -15.45 1.10
N GLY A 33 2.36 -15.48 0.20
CA GLY A 33 2.03 -16.68 -0.57
C GLY A 33 1.21 -17.74 0.16
N ASP A 34 0.86 -17.51 1.44
CA ASP A 34 0.03 -18.41 2.23
C ASP A 34 -1.08 -17.66 2.97
N ASN A 35 -2.25 -17.62 2.32
CA ASN A 35 -3.43 -16.95 2.87
C ASN A 35 -4.02 -17.70 4.08
N ASP A 36 -3.90 -19.02 4.15
CA ASP A 36 -4.42 -19.82 5.24
C ASP A 36 -3.62 -19.58 6.51
N ALA A 37 -2.30 -19.59 6.43
CA ALA A 37 -1.43 -19.24 7.56
C ALA A 37 -1.69 -17.80 8.05
N THR A 38 -1.95 -16.86 7.14
CA THR A 38 -2.31 -15.48 7.49
C THR A 38 -3.63 -15.43 8.25
N LEU A 39 -4.68 -16.14 7.78
CA LEU A 39 -5.97 -16.19 8.49
C LEU A 39 -5.85 -16.85 9.86
N ASP A 40 -5.08 -17.92 9.96
CA ASP A 40 -4.87 -18.61 11.23
C ASP A 40 -4.15 -17.70 12.24
N ALA A 41 -3.17 -16.90 11.81
CA ALA A 41 -2.53 -15.91 12.67
C ALA A 41 -3.54 -14.88 13.21
N PHE A 42 -4.46 -14.37 12.36
CA PHE A 42 -5.53 -13.48 12.79
C PHE A 42 -6.48 -14.17 13.76
N ARG A 43 -6.89 -15.41 13.48
CA ARG A 43 -7.77 -16.20 14.37
C ARG A 43 -7.15 -16.38 15.76
N HIS A 44 -5.87 -16.69 15.85
CA HIS A 44 -5.16 -16.85 17.11
C HIS A 44 -4.96 -15.52 17.87
N ALA A 45 -4.89 -14.40 17.15
CA ALA A 45 -4.76 -13.08 17.76
C ALA A 45 -6.09 -12.49 18.26
N MET A 46 -7.23 -13.10 17.95
CA MET A 46 -8.56 -12.66 18.39
C MET A 46 -8.68 -12.66 19.90
N ARG A 47 -9.39 -11.67 20.42
CA ARG A 47 -9.78 -11.54 21.84
C ARG A 47 -11.25 -11.14 21.89
N GLU A 48 -11.89 -11.37 23.04
CA GLU A 48 -13.31 -11.00 23.27
C GLU A 48 -13.60 -9.51 23.01
N ASN A 49 -12.62 -8.65 23.28
CA ASN A 49 -12.73 -7.20 23.06
C ASN A 49 -12.19 -6.74 21.69
N THR A 50 -11.87 -7.62 20.77
CA THR A 50 -11.50 -7.24 19.39
C THR A 50 -12.74 -6.69 18.70
N ARG A 51 -12.62 -5.46 18.11
CA ARG A 51 -13.73 -4.75 17.46
C ARG A 51 -13.43 -4.34 16.03
N LEU A 52 -12.15 -4.25 15.66
CA LEU A 52 -11.77 -3.76 14.33
C LEU A 52 -10.49 -4.46 13.85
N PHE A 53 -10.51 -4.91 12.60
CA PHE A 53 -9.32 -5.24 11.82
C PHE A 53 -8.95 -4.02 10.97
N VAL A 54 -7.68 -3.65 10.92
CA VAL A 54 -7.18 -2.62 10.00
C VAL A 54 -6.09 -3.26 9.18
N CYS A 55 -6.32 -3.39 7.87
CA CYS A 55 -5.45 -4.17 7.00
C CYS A 55 -5.15 -3.42 5.71
N THR A 56 -3.87 -3.21 5.39
CA THR A 56 -3.52 -2.87 4.02
C THR A 56 -3.84 -4.05 3.10
N GLN A 57 -4.45 -3.80 1.95
CA GLN A 57 -4.72 -4.86 0.97
C GLN A 57 -3.46 -5.28 0.22
N ALA A 58 -2.46 -4.37 0.11
CA ALA A 58 -1.17 -4.67 -0.50
C ALA A 58 -0.04 -3.83 0.11
N SER A 59 1.09 -4.48 0.39
CA SER A 59 2.30 -3.83 0.86
C SER A 59 2.82 -2.82 -0.17
N ASN A 60 3.08 -1.61 0.28
CA ASN A 60 3.67 -0.56 -0.53
C ASN A 60 5.18 -0.72 -0.78
N VAL A 61 5.83 -1.74 -0.23
CA VAL A 61 7.27 -1.99 -0.36
C VAL A 61 7.56 -3.22 -1.20
N PHE A 62 6.92 -4.35 -0.88
CA PHE A 62 7.20 -5.65 -1.49
C PHE A 62 6.03 -6.22 -2.28
N GLY A 63 4.94 -5.45 -2.44
CA GLY A 63 3.80 -5.82 -3.25
C GLY A 63 2.95 -6.99 -2.71
N ILE A 64 3.23 -7.48 -1.51
CA ILE A 64 2.53 -8.63 -0.90
C ILE A 64 1.06 -8.28 -0.70
N ARG A 65 0.16 -9.10 -1.24
CA ARG A 65 -1.30 -8.99 -1.06
C ARG A 65 -1.75 -9.65 0.24
N VAL A 66 -2.76 -9.04 0.85
CA VAL A 66 -3.47 -9.56 2.02
C VAL A 66 -4.86 -10.01 1.57
N PRO A 67 -5.35 -11.19 2.00
CA PRO A 67 -6.68 -11.72 1.61
C PRO A 67 -7.80 -11.02 2.40
N VAL A 68 -8.04 -9.73 2.10
CA VAL A 68 -8.95 -8.87 2.89
C VAL A 68 -10.39 -9.37 2.90
N GLU A 69 -10.88 -9.96 1.80
CA GLU A 69 -12.20 -10.57 1.72
C GLU A 69 -12.39 -11.74 2.70
N ARG A 70 -11.34 -12.54 2.90
CA ARG A 70 -11.34 -13.63 3.86
C ARG A 70 -11.18 -13.12 5.30
N LEU A 71 -10.38 -12.06 5.50
CA LEU A 71 -10.26 -11.40 6.80
C LEU A 71 -11.54 -10.68 7.19
N ALA A 72 -12.27 -10.08 6.24
CA ALA A 72 -13.57 -9.49 6.46
C ALA A 72 -14.58 -10.54 6.97
N ALA A 73 -14.65 -11.68 6.28
CA ALA A 73 -15.51 -12.79 6.72
C ALA A 73 -15.12 -13.29 8.13
N LEU A 74 -13.82 -13.39 8.41
CA LEU A 74 -13.35 -13.77 9.75
C LEU A 74 -13.73 -12.72 10.80
N ALA A 75 -13.52 -11.42 10.54
CA ALA A 75 -13.88 -10.34 11.45
C ALA A 75 -15.37 -10.39 11.80
N HIS A 76 -16.24 -10.53 10.81
CA HIS A 76 -17.70 -10.57 10.99
C HIS A 76 -18.17 -11.80 11.79
N ILE A 77 -17.55 -12.98 11.62
CA ILE A 77 -17.84 -14.16 12.45
C ILE A 77 -17.67 -13.85 13.94
N TYR A 78 -16.71 -13.00 14.29
CA TYR A 78 -16.43 -12.61 15.67
C TYR A 78 -17.05 -11.26 16.08
N GLY A 79 -17.93 -10.69 15.26
CA GLY A 79 -18.62 -9.42 15.54
C GLY A 79 -17.69 -8.20 15.50
N ALA A 80 -16.56 -8.28 14.79
CA ALA A 80 -15.66 -7.18 14.52
C ALA A 80 -15.89 -6.63 13.11
N GLU A 81 -15.53 -5.36 12.87
CA GLU A 81 -15.54 -4.71 11.56
C GLU A 81 -14.15 -4.73 10.94
N ILE A 82 -14.06 -4.43 9.63
CA ILE A 82 -12.80 -4.32 8.91
C ILE A 82 -12.65 -2.99 8.18
N CYS A 83 -11.49 -2.34 8.38
CA CYS A 83 -11.03 -1.19 7.62
C CYS A 83 -9.88 -1.61 6.72
N VAL A 84 -10.03 -1.38 5.42
CA VAL A 84 -9.04 -1.75 4.39
C VAL A 84 -8.34 -0.50 3.86
N ASP A 85 -7.01 -0.44 4.01
CA ASP A 85 -6.16 0.50 3.28
C ASP A 85 -5.88 -0.04 1.87
N ALA A 86 -6.61 0.48 0.90
CA ALA A 86 -6.49 0.16 -0.52
C ALA A 86 -5.59 1.13 -1.29
N ALA A 87 -4.72 1.88 -0.60
CA ALA A 87 -3.87 2.88 -1.24
C ALA A 87 -2.88 2.30 -2.28
N GLN A 88 -2.60 0.99 -2.25
CA GLN A 88 -1.77 0.30 -3.25
C GLN A 88 -2.56 -0.63 -4.16
N SER A 89 -3.83 -0.84 -3.87
CA SER A 89 -4.68 -1.78 -4.61
C SER A 89 -5.81 -1.10 -5.38
N GLY A 90 -6.28 0.06 -4.94
CA GLY A 90 -7.29 0.83 -5.67
C GLY A 90 -6.82 1.19 -7.08
N GLY A 91 -7.60 0.80 -8.09
CA GLY A 91 -7.24 0.92 -9.51
C GLY A 91 -6.23 -0.12 -10.02
N VAL A 92 -5.81 -1.07 -9.17
CA VAL A 92 -4.86 -2.15 -9.51
C VAL A 92 -5.51 -3.51 -9.35
N ILE A 93 -6.32 -3.69 -8.32
CA ILE A 93 -7.06 -4.93 -8.06
C ILE A 93 -8.56 -4.58 -8.05
N PRO A 94 -9.42 -5.33 -8.74
CA PRO A 94 -10.85 -5.14 -8.61
C PRO A 94 -11.31 -5.30 -7.16
N ILE A 95 -11.92 -4.26 -6.60
CA ILE A 95 -12.44 -4.23 -5.23
C ILE A 95 -13.95 -4.02 -5.27
N HIS A 96 -14.69 -4.89 -4.61
CA HIS A 96 -16.12 -4.78 -4.46
C HIS A 96 -16.48 -4.73 -2.97
N ALA A 97 -16.44 -3.54 -2.37
CA ALA A 97 -16.53 -3.37 -0.92
C ALA A 97 -17.71 -4.13 -0.30
N GLU A 98 -18.89 -4.09 -0.94
CA GLU A 98 -20.07 -4.79 -0.46
C GLU A 98 -19.95 -6.32 -0.55
N ARG A 99 -19.57 -6.84 -1.71
CA ARG A 99 -19.39 -8.29 -1.95
C ARG A 99 -18.30 -8.87 -1.05
N ASP A 100 -17.19 -8.12 -0.92
CA ASP A 100 -16.00 -8.54 -0.20
C ASP A 100 -16.11 -8.31 1.32
N GLY A 101 -17.25 -7.76 1.79
CA GLY A 101 -17.55 -7.56 3.21
C GLY A 101 -16.72 -6.47 3.87
N ILE A 102 -16.27 -5.48 3.11
CA ILE A 102 -15.43 -4.39 3.64
C ILE A 102 -16.33 -3.31 4.25
N ASP A 103 -16.14 -3.01 5.54
CA ASP A 103 -16.93 -2.00 6.24
C ASP A 103 -16.43 -0.57 5.95
N TYR A 104 -15.10 -0.41 5.88
CA TYR A 104 -14.45 0.86 5.60
C TYR A 104 -13.33 0.65 4.58
N LEU A 105 -13.40 1.32 3.44
CA LEU A 105 -12.40 1.23 2.37
C LEU A 105 -11.76 2.60 2.14
N CYS A 106 -10.44 2.68 2.33
CA CYS A 106 -9.66 3.90 2.15
C CYS A 106 -8.82 3.82 0.88
N CYS A 107 -8.99 4.77 -0.06
CA CYS A 107 -8.24 4.83 -1.31
C CYS A 107 -7.47 6.15 -1.44
N ALA A 108 -6.26 6.08 -2.02
CA ALA A 108 -5.47 7.25 -2.40
C ALA A 108 -5.68 7.57 -3.88
N GLY A 109 -6.13 8.80 -4.18
CA GLY A 109 -6.45 9.19 -5.56
C GLY A 109 -5.24 9.27 -6.49
N HIS A 110 -4.07 9.65 -5.96
CA HIS A 110 -2.85 9.93 -6.73
C HIS A 110 -1.97 8.70 -7.05
N LYS A 111 -2.47 7.48 -6.82
CA LYS A 111 -1.75 6.22 -7.10
C LYS A 111 -2.40 5.48 -8.27
N GLY A 112 -2.83 4.23 -8.06
CA GLY A 112 -3.44 3.41 -9.11
C GLY A 112 -4.74 3.95 -9.71
N LEU A 113 -5.35 4.95 -9.07
CA LEU A 113 -6.52 5.66 -9.61
C LEU A 113 -6.15 6.84 -10.55
N TYR A 114 -4.87 7.13 -10.76
CA TYR A 114 -4.37 8.15 -11.69
C TYR A 114 -4.92 9.58 -11.46
N GLY A 115 -5.44 9.87 -10.28
CA GLY A 115 -5.90 11.21 -9.88
C GLY A 115 -4.76 12.10 -9.38
N PRO A 116 -5.04 13.36 -9.06
CA PRO A 116 -4.06 14.32 -8.56
C PRO A 116 -3.71 14.04 -7.08
N MET A 117 -2.55 14.56 -6.65
CA MET A 117 -2.18 14.60 -5.24
C MET A 117 -3.20 15.43 -4.44
N GLY A 118 -3.40 15.06 -3.15
CA GLY A 118 -4.35 15.74 -2.28
C GLY A 118 -5.80 15.26 -2.46
N THR A 119 -6.01 14.16 -3.20
CA THR A 119 -7.30 13.49 -3.32
C THR A 119 -7.25 12.09 -2.75
N GLY A 120 -8.38 11.62 -2.25
CA GLY A 120 -8.59 10.29 -1.72
C GLY A 120 -10.05 10.10 -1.34
N MET A 121 -10.43 8.91 -0.96
CA MET A 121 -11.81 8.63 -0.57
C MET A 121 -11.86 7.61 0.56
N LEU A 122 -12.88 7.75 1.40
CA LEU A 122 -13.36 6.76 2.34
C LEU A 122 -14.74 6.30 1.85
N ILE A 123 -14.87 5.00 1.61
CA ILE A 123 -16.12 4.37 1.20
C ILE A 123 -16.61 3.52 2.34
N THR A 124 -17.83 3.75 2.81
CA THR A 124 -18.45 3.00 3.91
C THR A 124 -19.97 3.02 3.79
N LYS A 125 -20.61 1.96 4.29
CA LYS A 125 -22.08 1.94 4.52
C LYS A 125 -22.46 2.46 5.90
N ASN A 126 -21.50 2.61 6.81
CA ASN A 126 -21.70 2.93 8.21
C ASN A 126 -21.23 4.36 8.55
N GLY A 127 -21.39 5.31 7.62
CA GLY A 127 -20.94 6.69 7.81
C GLY A 127 -21.50 7.35 9.06
N GLU A 128 -22.75 7.01 9.43
CA GLU A 128 -23.42 7.50 10.63
C GLU A 128 -22.79 7.02 11.95
N LYS A 129 -21.96 5.98 11.94
CA LYS A 129 -21.18 5.51 13.10
C LYS A 129 -19.89 6.30 13.32
N LEU A 130 -19.47 7.09 12.33
CA LEU A 130 -18.23 7.84 12.40
C LEU A 130 -18.48 9.20 13.09
N GLU A 131 -17.46 9.67 13.81
CA GLU A 131 -17.45 11.00 14.36
C GLU A 131 -16.63 11.94 13.47
N SER A 132 -17.14 13.16 13.26
CA SER A 132 -16.45 14.18 12.48
C SER A 132 -15.16 14.63 13.20
N LEU A 133 -14.00 14.42 12.57
CA LEU A 133 -12.71 14.90 13.06
C LEU A 133 -12.48 16.38 12.77
N ILE A 134 -13.05 16.89 11.68
CA ILE A 134 -12.90 18.28 11.23
C ILE A 134 -14.31 18.87 11.13
N GLN A 135 -14.54 19.93 11.88
CA GLN A 135 -15.83 20.65 11.87
C GLN A 135 -15.64 22.03 11.27
N GLY A 136 -16.64 22.51 10.54
CA GLY A 136 -16.58 23.81 9.88
C GLY A 136 -17.76 24.05 8.96
N GLY A 137 -17.67 25.08 8.12
CA GLY A 137 -18.72 25.41 7.19
C GLY A 137 -18.97 24.31 6.16
N THR A 138 -20.23 23.95 5.96
CA THR A 138 -20.67 22.89 5.03
C THR A 138 -21.40 23.46 3.80
N GLY A 139 -21.65 24.79 3.77
CA GLY A 139 -22.46 25.43 2.75
C GLY A 139 -23.98 25.26 2.97
N THR A 140 -24.38 24.46 3.94
CA THR A 140 -25.75 24.20 4.36
C THR A 140 -25.93 24.60 5.82
N ARG A 141 -27.17 24.84 6.30
CA ARG A 141 -27.52 25.09 7.71
C ARG A 141 -26.65 26.18 8.38
N ALA A 142 -26.36 27.28 7.68
CA ALA A 142 -25.39 28.30 8.10
C ALA A 142 -25.72 29.01 9.43
N LEU A 143 -26.91 28.89 9.98
CA LEU A 143 -27.32 29.45 11.27
C LEU A 143 -27.24 28.45 12.43
N GLU A 144 -27.01 27.19 12.15
CA GLU A 144 -26.82 26.15 13.17
C GLU A 144 -25.37 26.18 13.68
N LEU A 145 -25.18 26.05 15.00
CA LEU A 145 -23.85 26.03 15.61
C LEU A 145 -23.26 24.60 15.64
N ASP A 146 -24.10 23.59 15.61
CA ASP A 146 -23.67 22.20 15.58
C ASP A 146 -23.35 21.75 14.16
N GLN A 147 -22.35 20.87 14.03
CA GLN A 147 -22.03 20.24 12.74
C GLN A 147 -23.25 19.45 12.24
N PRO A 148 -23.75 19.71 11.01
CA PRO A 148 -24.84 18.92 10.42
C PRO A 148 -24.50 17.44 10.40
N ARG A 149 -25.48 16.58 10.73
CA ARG A 149 -25.27 15.13 10.76
C ARG A 149 -25.63 14.40 9.47
N GLU A 150 -26.11 15.16 8.49
CA GLU A 150 -26.39 14.61 7.15
C GLU A 150 -25.08 14.31 6.41
N MET A 151 -25.04 13.17 5.75
CA MET A 151 -23.94 12.78 4.89
C MET A 151 -24.14 13.37 3.48
N PRO A 152 -23.09 13.81 2.79
CA PRO A 152 -21.67 13.74 3.17
C PRO A 152 -21.17 14.88 4.05
N GLU A 153 -21.96 15.95 4.26
CA GLU A 153 -21.59 17.22 4.92
C GLU A 153 -21.03 17.00 6.32
N TYR A 154 -21.51 15.96 7.04
CA TYR A 154 -21.06 15.64 8.38
C TYR A 154 -19.55 15.35 8.45
N LEU A 155 -19.00 14.72 7.43
CA LEU A 155 -17.57 14.31 7.38
C LEU A 155 -16.76 15.23 6.44
N GLU A 156 -17.40 16.06 5.63
CA GLU A 156 -16.77 16.92 4.63
C GLU A 156 -17.01 18.39 4.93
N SER A 157 -16.25 18.97 5.85
CA SER A 157 -16.34 20.42 6.14
C SER A 157 -15.38 21.23 5.28
N GLY A 158 -15.77 22.48 4.99
CA GLY A 158 -14.99 23.42 4.18
C GLY A 158 -15.35 23.37 2.69
N THR A 159 -14.77 24.30 1.92
CA THR A 159 -14.94 24.32 0.46
C THR A 159 -14.26 23.11 -0.16
N GLN A 160 -15.02 22.27 -0.83
CA GLN A 160 -14.52 21.04 -1.45
C GLN A 160 -13.53 21.32 -2.58
N ASN A 161 -12.54 20.44 -2.73
CA ASN A 161 -11.57 20.48 -3.83
C ASN A 161 -12.20 19.97 -5.14
N VAL A 162 -13.20 20.71 -5.66
CA VAL A 162 -13.94 20.31 -6.87
C VAL A 162 -13.01 20.04 -8.06
N PRO A 163 -11.99 20.88 -8.38
CA PRO A 163 -11.06 20.58 -9.47
C PRO A 163 -10.31 19.25 -9.27
N GLY A 164 -9.88 18.96 -8.04
CA GLY A 164 -9.19 17.71 -7.71
C GLY A 164 -10.12 16.49 -7.82
N ILE A 165 -11.38 16.62 -7.41
CA ILE A 165 -12.40 15.55 -7.50
C ILE A 165 -12.70 15.25 -8.97
N LEU A 166 -12.89 16.25 -9.82
CA LEU A 166 -13.11 16.07 -11.26
C LEU A 166 -11.89 15.45 -11.96
N ALA A 167 -10.68 15.85 -11.55
CA ALA A 167 -9.47 15.24 -12.08
C ALA A 167 -9.28 13.77 -11.60
N LEU A 168 -9.71 13.44 -10.39
CA LEU A 168 -9.74 12.05 -9.91
C LEU A 168 -10.76 11.22 -10.70
N ASP A 169 -11.94 11.76 -10.99
CA ASP A 169 -12.95 11.10 -11.81
C ASP A 169 -12.39 10.76 -13.21
N ALA A 170 -11.70 11.70 -13.86
CA ALA A 170 -11.01 11.45 -15.11
C ALA A 170 -9.93 10.35 -15.01
N GLY A 171 -9.20 10.27 -13.88
CA GLY A 171 -8.24 9.21 -13.60
C GLY A 171 -8.92 7.85 -13.46
N MET A 172 -10.03 7.77 -12.74
CA MET A 172 -10.83 6.55 -12.62
C MET A 172 -11.43 6.12 -13.96
N ASP A 173 -11.85 7.07 -14.79
CA ASP A 173 -12.31 6.81 -16.16
C ASP A 173 -11.19 6.24 -17.04
N PHE A 174 -9.95 6.72 -16.89
CA PHE A 174 -8.80 6.15 -17.55
C PHE A 174 -8.60 4.68 -17.16
N VAL A 175 -8.67 4.36 -15.87
CA VAL A 175 -8.55 2.97 -15.39
C VAL A 175 -9.68 2.11 -15.94
N ARG A 176 -10.92 2.57 -15.84
CA ARG A 176 -12.11 1.87 -16.34
C ARG A 176 -12.03 1.58 -17.84
N THR A 177 -11.61 2.59 -18.63
CA THR A 177 -11.53 2.48 -20.09
C THR A 177 -10.44 1.52 -20.55
N ASN A 178 -9.28 1.51 -19.86
CA ASN A 178 -8.18 0.60 -20.17
C ASN A 178 -8.38 -0.80 -19.57
N GLY A 179 -9.23 -0.94 -18.55
CA GLY A 179 -9.46 -2.17 -17.79
C GLY A 179 -8.37 -2.43 -16.73
N GLU A 180 -8.78 -2.51 -15.46
CA GLU A 180 -7.86 -2.77 -14.33
C GLU A 180 -7.00 -4.02 -14.55
N ASP A 181 -7.61 -5.11 -15.00
CA ASP A 181 -6.90 -6.37 -15.23
C ASP A 181 -5.83 -6.23 -16.33
N MET A 182 -6.13 -5.50 -17.41
CA MET A 182 -5.18 -5.25 -18.51
C MET A 182 -4.00 -4.39 -18.05
N LEU A 183 -4.25 -3.34 -17.27
CA LEU A 183 -3.22 -2.50 -16.69
C LEU A 183 -2.33 -3.32 -15.73
N ARG A 184 -2.95 -4.05 -14.82
CA ARG A 184 -2.26 -4.91 -13.85
C ARG A 184 -1.38 -5.96 -14.53
N GLU A 185 -1.91 -6.69 -15.52
CA GLU A 185 -1.13 -7.71 -16.23
C GLU A 185 0.06 -7.12 -16.99
N ARG A 186 -0.08 -5.93 -17.56
CA ARG A 186 1.01 -5.21 -18.20
C ARG A 186 2.10 -4.85 -17.19
N GLU A 187 1.73 -4.29 -16.06
CA GLU A 187 2.64 -3.90 -14.99
C GLU A 187 3.30 -5.13 -14.34
N MET A 188 2.55 -6.20 -14.10
CA MET A 188 3.08 -7.47 -13.58
C MET A 188 4.06 -8.13 -14.55
N ARG A 189 3.84 -8.04 -15.87
CA ARG A 189 4.81 -8.53 -16.86
C ARG A 189 6.14 -7.81 -16.73
N HIS A 190 6.13 -6.49 -16.50
CA HIS A 190 7.35 -5.71 -16.25
C HIS A 190 8.05 -6.17 -14.95
N ILE A 191 7.29 -6.33 -13.87
CA ILE A 191 7.83 -6.81 -12.59
C ILE A 191 8.43 -8.22 -12.70
N ARG A 192 7.75 -9.15 -13.36
CA ARG A 192 8.28 -10.51 -13.60
C ARG A 192 9.57 -10.49 -14.40
N ARG A 193 9.64 -9.64 -15.44
CA ARG A 193 10.86 -9.47 -16.23
C ARG A 193 12.03 -8.92 -15.40
N VAL A 194 11.78 -7.93 -14.54
CA VAL A 194 12.79 -7.41 -13.59
C VAL A 194 13.21 -8.51 -12.62
N TYR A 195 12.27 -9.20 -12.03
CA TYR A 195 12.53 -10.29 -11.07
C TYR A 195 13.41 -11.39 -11.67
N GLU A 196 13.08 -11.89 -12.86
CA GLU A 196 13.86 -12.94 -13.54
C GLU A 196 15.29 -12.49 -13.85
N ALA A 197 15.47 -11.23 -14.25
CA ALA A 197 16.81 -10.69 -14.47
C ALA A 197 17.59 -10.59 -13.14
N PHE A 198 16.97 -10.07 -12.10
CA PHE A 198 17.59 -9.83 -10.80
C PHE A 198 17.93 -11.11 -10.07
N LYS A 199 17.10 -12.15 -10.18
CA LYS A 199 17.32 -13.48 -9.62
C LYS A 199 18.67 -14.08 -10.05
N ASN A 200 19.13 -13.74 -11.26
CA ASN A 200 20.37 -14.22 -11.82
C ASN A 200 21.58 -13.28 -11.53
N MET A 201 21.39 -12.25 -10.71
CA MET A 201 22.44 -11.30 -10.30
C MET A 201 22.88 -11.58 -8.87
N PRO A 202 24.08 -12.17 -8.63
CA PRO A 202 24.49 -12.54 -7.27
C PRO A 202 24.62 -11.39 -6.28
N HIS A 203 24.79 -10.17 -6.78
CA HIS A 203 24.88 -8.95 -5.98
C HIS A 203 23.51 -8.35 -5.62
N VAL A 204 22.42 -8.84 -6.20
CA VAL A 204 21.05 -8.40 -5.88
C VAL A 204 20.44 -9.29 -4.82
N VAL A 205 19.68 -8.69 -3.92
CA VAL A 205 18.88 -9.37 -2.89
C VAL A 205 17.40 -9.15 -3.20
N LEU A 206 16.69 -10.26 -3.39
CA LEU A 206 15.23 -10.27 -3.51
C LEU A 206 14.64 -10.84 -2.22
N TYR A 207 13.53 -10.31 -1.78
CA TYR A 207 12.89 -10.59 -0.48
C TYR A 207 11.63 -11.43 -0.58
N THR A 208 11.10 -11.59 -1.78
CA THR A 208 9.86 -12.35 -2.04
C THR A 208 10.09 -13.42 -3.10
N ALA A 209 9.16 -14.36 -3.21
CA ALA A 209 9.08 -15.25 -4.35
C ALA A 209 8.76 -14.50 -5.64
N MET A 210 8.81 -15.20 -6.78
CA MET A 210 8.36 -14.64 -8.08
C MET A 210 6.94 -14.09 -7.94
N PRO A 211 6.73 -12.80 -8.23
CA PRO A 211 5.41 -12.20 -8.11
C PRO A 211 4.40 -12.79 -9.10
N ASP A 212 3.27 -13.23 -8.56
CA ASP A 212 2.07 -13.61 -9.31
C ASP A 212 0.91 -12.69 -8.92
N THR A 213 -0.17 -12.69 -9.69
CA THR A 213 -1.32 -11.80 -9.46
C THR A 213 -2.23 -12.22 -8.31
N MET A 214 -2.07 -13.43 -7.79
CA MET A 214 -2.83 -13.92 -6.65
C MET A 214 -2.31 -13.33 -5.33
N TYR A 215 -0.98 -13.30 -5.18
CA TYR A 215 -0.32 -12.94 -3.92
C TYR A 215 0.43 -11.60 -3.97
N PHE A 216 0.51 -10.95 -5.16
CA PHE A 216 1.27 -9.73 -5.32
C PHE A 216 0.56 -8.70 -6.20
N VAL A 217 0.86 -7.42 -5.94
CA VAL A 217 0.63 -6.28 -6.85
C VAL A 217 1.94 -5.95 -7.58
N PRO A 218 1.92 -5.13 -8.66
CA PRO A 218 3.11 -4.82 -9.46
C PRO A 218 4.11 -3.89 -8.74
N VAL A 219 4.60 -4.33 -7.59
CA VAL A 219 5.61 -3.65 -6.77
C VAL A 219 6.68 -4.66 -6.39
N LEU A 220 7.96 -4.32 -6.60
CA LEU A 220 9.11 -5.14 -6.26
C LEU A 220 10.12 -4.37 -5.43
N GLY A 221 10.37 -4.85 -4.21
CA GLY A 221 11.47 -4.39 -3.36
C GLY A 221 12.72 -5.24 -3.58
N PHE A 222 13.88 -4.60 -3.70
CA PHE A 222 15.18 -5.26 -3.82
C PHE A 222 16.28 -4.43 -3.17
N ASN A 223 17.45 -5.02 -2.99
CA ASN A 223 18.67 -4.30 -2.60
C ASN A 223 19.89 -4.83 -3.36
N VAL A 224 20.98 -4.07 -3.31
CA VAL A 224 22.30 -4.45 -3.82
C VAL A 224 23.23 -4.69 -2.63
N ARG A 225 23.88 -5.87 -2.59
CA ARG A 225 24.77 -6.24 -1.49
C ARG A 225 25.89 -5.23 -1.30
N GLY A 226 26.12 -4.80 -0.06
CA GLY A 226 27.16 -3.86 0.31
C GLY A 226 26.87 -2.40 -0.08
N MET A 227 25.66 -2.07 -0.53
CA MET A 227 25.24 -0.69 -0.82
C MET A 227 24.00 -0.33 0.01
N GLN A 228 23.89 0.93 0.38
CA GLN A 228 22.63 1.45 0.93
C GLN A 228 21.58 1.62 -0.18
N SER A 229 20.32 1.49 0.17
CA SER A 229 19.23 1.64 -0.80
C SER A 229 19.23 3.00 -1.47
N GLU A 230 19.57 4.07 -0.74
CA GLU A 230 19.65 5.43 -1.24
C GLU A 230 20.80 5.61 -2.26
N GLU A 231 21.98 4.99 -2.02
CA GLU A 231 23.11 5.01 -2.96
C GLU A 231 22.72 4.37 -4.30
N VAL A 232 22.01 3.23 -4.24
CA VAL A 232 21.48 2.57 -5.45
C VAL A 232 20.51 3.50 -6.17
N GLY A 233 19.63 4.18 -5.42
CA GLY A 233 18.70 5.17 -5.96
C GLY A 233 19.40 6.33 -6.66
N GLU A 234 20.48 6.86 -6.11
CA GLU A 234 21.27 7.93 -6.72
C GLU A 234 21.89 7.50 -8.06
N VAL A 235 22.45 6.29 -8.14
CA VAL A 235 22.99 5.76 -9.40
C VAL A 235 21.89 5.62 -10.45
N LEU A 236 20.72 5.11 -10.06
CA LEU A 236 19.56 4.99 -10.96
C LEU A 236 19.05 6.37 -11.42
N ALA A 237 18.97 7.35 -10.51
CA ALA A 237 18.56 8.71 -10.83
C ALA A 237 19.50 9.39 -11.85
N LYS A 238 20.83 9.19 -11.73
CA LYS A 238 21.81 9.68 -12.73
C LYS A 238 21.61 9.09 -14.14
N ARG A 239 20.87 7.98 -14.23
CA ARG A 239 20.45 7.34 -15.49
C ARG A 239 19.00 7.65 -15.89
N ASN A 240 18.39 8.66 -15.25
CA ASN A 240 16.99 9.05 -15.44
C ASN A 240 15.97 7.91 -15.13
N ILE A 241 16.32 7.00 -14.20
CA ILE A 241 15.45 5.94 -13.73
C ILE A 241 14.86 6.35 -12.38
N ALA A 242 13.57 6.64 -12.35
CA ALA A 242 12.86 7.03 -11.15
C ALA A 242 12.46 5.79 -10.34
N VAL A 243 13.05 5.63 -9.16
CA VAL A 243 12.69 4.63 -8.16
C VAL A 243 12.49 5.31 -6.82
N ARG A 244 11.94 4.61 -5.84
CA ARG A 244 11.90 5.09 -4.47
C ARG A 244 12.81 4.21 -3.60
N CYS A 245 13.55 4.83 -2.66
CA CYS A 245 14.47 4.16 -1.75
C CYS A 245 14.14 4.48 -0.29
N GLY A 246 14.71 3.71 0.64
CA GLY A 246 14.56 3.89 2.08
C GLY A 246 13.40 3.09 2.67
N PHE A 247 12.81 3.59 3.76
CA PHE A 247 11.83 2.84 4.58
C PHE A 247 10.37 2.97 4.13
N HIS A 248 10.07 3.71 3.08
CA HIS A 248 8.72 3.80 2.46
C HIS A 248 7.57 4.08 3.44
N CYS A 249 7.85 4.62 4.62
CA CYS A 249 6.88 4.81 5.70
C CYS A 249 6.18 3.51 6.15
N ALA A 250 6.87 2.37 6.09
CA ALA A 250 6.34 1.06 6.45
C ALA A 250 7.32 0.29 7.36
N PRO A 251 7.52 0.73 8.63
CA PRO A 251 8.60 0.24 9.49
C PRO A 251 8.49 -1.25 9.81
N LEU A 252 7.26 -1.78 9.95
CA LEU A 252 7.07 -3.17 10.36
C LEU A 252 7.49 -4.16 9.27
N VAL A 253 7.18 -3.87 8.00
CA VAL A 253 7.59 -4.75 6.90
C VAL A 253 9.11 -4.75 6.71
N HIS A 254 9.79 -3.63 6.97
CA HIS A 254 11.25 -3.60 6.94
C HIS A 254 11.87 -4.45 8.04
N ARG A 255 11.33 -4.40 9.27
CA ARG A 255 11.73 -5.31 10.36
C ARG A 255 11.50 -6.78 9.99
N LYS A 256 10.34 -7.09 9.46
CA LYS A 256 10.00 -8.45 8.99
C LYS A 256 10.99 -8.97 7.96
N MET A 257 11.40 -8.13 7.02
CA MET A 257 12.29 -8.51 5.91
C MET A 257 13.79 -8.32 6.24
N GLY A 258 14.12 -7.82 7.44
CA GLY A 258 15.50 -7.58 7.85
C GLY A 258 16.19 -6.48 7.05
N THR A 259 15.44 -5.46 6.63
CA THR A 259 15.95 -4.33 5.85
C THR A 259 15.93 -3.01 6.66
N ASP A 260 15.67 -3.08 7.96
CA ASP A 260 15.62 -1.93 8.87
C ASP A 260 16.98 -1.58 9.51
N GLY A 261 18.03 -2.34 9.21
CA GLY A 261 19.40 -2.05 9.62
C GLY A 261 20.03 -0.86 8.89
N GLU A 262 21.19 -0.41 9.37
CA GLU A 262 21.96 0.68 8.76
C GLU A 262 22.28 0.39 7.28
N THR A 263 22.65 -0.82 6.97
CA THR A 263 22.77 -1.33 5.60
C THR A 263 21.83 -2.55 5.48
N PRO A 264 20.87 -2.55 4.56
CA PRO A 264 20.73 -1.69 3.36
C PRO A 264 19.97 -0.36 3.58
N GLY A 265 19.55 0.01 4.79
CA GLY A 265 18.82 1.26 5.04
C GLY A 265 17.47 1.32 4.32
N GLY A 266 16.65 0.27 4.46
CA GLY A 266 15.38 0.12 3.75
C GLY A 266 15.48 -0.72 2.47
N ALA A 267 14.76 -0.36 1.43
CA ALA A 267 14.76 -1.08 0.15
C ALA A 267 14.68 -0.12 -1.04
N VAL A 268 15.16 -0.56 -2.19
CA VAL A 268 14.88 0.06 -3.49
C VAL A 268 13.59 -0.54 -4.03
N ARG A 269 12.63 0.29 -4.39
CA ARG A 269 11.32 -0.14 -4.88
C ARG A 269 11.12 0.19 -6.35
N VAL A 270 10.80 -0.81 -7.15
CA VAL A 270 10.32 -0.70 -8.53
C VAL A 270 8.80 -0.82 -8.53
N SER A 271 8.13 0.12 -9.16
CA SER A 271 6.68 0.15 -9.34
C SER A 271 6.34 0.71 -10.71
N PRO A 272 6.25 -0.13 -11.75
CA PRO A 272 5.86 0.30 -13.08
C PRO A 272 4.40 0.77 -13.08
N GLY A 273 4.07 1.68 -13.96
CA GLY A 273 2.70 2.14 -14.21
C GLY A 273 2.30 1.94 -15.67
N ALA A 274 1.10 2.40 -16.03
CA ALA A 274 0.54 2.25 -17.37
C ALA A 274 1.43 2.80 -18.50
N PHE A 275 2.26 3.78 -18.21
CA PHE A 275 3.15 4.44 -19.19
C PHE A 275 4.58 3.89 -19.20
N THR A 276 4.90 2.94 -18.33
CA THR A 276 6.21 2.29 -18.30
C THR A 276 6.40 1.44 -19.56
N THR A 277 7.57 1.58 -20.20
CA THR A 277 7.91 0.88 -21.44
C THR A 277 8.89 -0.27 -21.21
N ASP A 278 8.98 -1.18 -22.18
CA ASP A 278 10.00 -2.24 -22.17
C ASP A 278 11.43 -1.70 -22.23
N ARG A 279 11.63 -0.50 -22.80
CA ARG A 279 12.91 0.20 -22.83
C ARG A 279 13.32 0.64 -21.42
N ASP A 280 12.39 1.20 -20.64
CA ASP A 280 12.65 1.64 -19.27
C ASP A 280 13.07 0.46 -18.39
N ILE A 281 12.37 -0.67 -18.53
CA ILE A 281 12.70 -1.91 -17.82
C ILE A 281 14.08 -2.45 -18.25
N THR A 282 14.41 -2.39 -19.54
CA THR A 282 15.72 -2.81 -20.03
C THR A 282 16.84 -1.96 -19.45
N GLU A 283 16.65 -0.64 -19.38
CA GLU A 283 17.64 0.28 -18.83
C GLU A 283 17.82 0.10 -17.32
N LEU A 284 16.75 -0.12 -16.57
CA LEU A 284 16.79 -0.49 -15.16
C LEU A 284 17.66 -1.75 -14.95
N ILE A 285 17.36 -2.82 -15.69
CA ILE A 285 18.08 -4.10 -15.57
C ILE A 285 19.57 -3.92 -15.89
N ARG A 286 19.92 -3.19 -16.96
CA ARG A 286 21.31 -2.90 -17.34
C ARG A 286 22.03 -2.12 -16.27
N THR A 287 21.39 -1.09 -15.73
CA THR A 287 22.00 -0.23 -14.70
C THR A 287 22.25 -1.03 -13.42
N VAL A 288 21.29 -1.80 -12.93
CA VAL A 288 21.47 -2.66 -11.75
C VAL A 288 22.56 -3.71 -11.99
N TYR A 289 22.63 -4.29 -13.19
CA TYR A 289 23.69 -5.24 -13.54
C TYR A 289 25.09 -4.60 -13.44
N SER A 290 25.25 -3.33 -13.80
CA SER A 290 26.54 -2.62 -13.73
C SER A 290 27.01 -2.37 -12.29
N LEU A 291 26.13 -2.38 -11.30
CA LEU A 291 26.46 -2.17 -9.87
C LEU A 291 27.29 -3.31 -9.25
N ARG A 292 27.43 -4.44 -9.94
CA ARG A 292 28.25 -5.58 -9.48
C ARG A 292 29.72 -5.21 -9.22
N ALA A 293 30.27 -4.27 -10.00
CA ALA A 293 31.67 -3.83 -9.87
C ALA A 293 31.87 -3.03 -8.59
N GLU A 294 30.94 -2.14 -8.26
CA GLU A 294 30.97 -1.31 -7.05
C GLU A 294 30.76 -2.15 -5.78
N SER A 295 29.86 -3.12 -5.84
CA SER A 295 29.61 -4.07 -4.75
C SER A 295 30.83 -5.00 -4.48
N ALA A 296 31.61 -5.35 -5.50
CA ALA A 296 32.80 -6.17 -5.36
C ALA A 296 33.98 -5.37 -4.78
N ALA A 297 34.16 -4.12 -5.14
CA ALA A 297 35.22 -3.26 -4.62
C ALA A 297 35.09 -3.02 -3.11
N ARG A 298 33.88 -2.85 -2.59
CA ARG A 298 33.60 -2.65 -1.14
C ARG A 298 33.79 -3.90 -0.28
N LYS A 299 33.92 -5.10 -0.86
CA LYS A 299 34.23 -6.32 -0.12
C LYS A 299 35.73 -6.53 0.16
N VAL A 300 36.58 -5.71 -0.44
CA VAL A 300 38.05 -5.80 -0.35
C VAL A 300 38.61 -4.77 0.64
N GLU A 301 37.81 -3.80 1.06
CA GLU A 301 38.07 -2.86 2.15
C GLU A 301 37.46 -3.38 3.49
#